data_8724765605b6653ea1db116ada5fd4cb
#
_entry.id   8724765605b6653ea1db116ada5fd4cb
#
_cell.length_a   1.000
_cell.length_b   1.000
_cell.length_c   1.000
_cell.angle_alpha   90.00
_cell.angle_beta   90.00
_cell.angle_gamma   90.00
#
_symmetry.space_group_name_H-M   'P 1'
#
loop_
_entity.id
_entity.type
_entity.pdbx_description
1 polymer ?
#
loop_
_entity_poly.entity_id
_entity_poly.type
_entity_poly.pdbx_seq_one_letter_code
_entity_poly.pdbx_strand_id
1 'polypeptide(L)'
;AGVRRRGKVLEAIEKFSVIKTMQAIEDANVVVLLFDAEQGIAEQDAHLAGYILEAGRALVVAVNKWDAVPASHRDDVKADLDRKAAFLAFARHHYISAREGRGVPSLLRSVDGAYAAAMAKLSTPKLTRTLAAAVMRQQPPRAGMGRPKLRYAHQGGQNPPLIVIHGSALSHIPATYRRYLEHFFSEAFQLRGTPLRIQFKTGANPYADAPKRRPRR
;
A
#
# COMPACT_ATOMS: atom_id res chain seq x y z
N ALA A 1 21.30 2.96 3.13
CA ALA A 1 21.91 1.84 3.88
C ALA A 1 21.92 0.59 3.00
N GLY A 2 23.10 0.06 2.68
CA GLY A 2 23.24 -1.13 1.84
C GLY A 2 23.31 -2.40 2.69
N VAL A 3 22.43 -3.35 2.44
CA VAL A 3 22.48 -4.68 3.08
C VAL A 3 23.09 -5.66 2.08
N ARG A 4 24.33 -6.13 2.34
CA ARG A 4 25.02 -7.13 1.53
C ARG A 4 25.51 -8.30 2.40
N ARG A 5 25.39 -9.54 1.89
CA ARG A 5 25.92 -10.74 2.54
C ARG A 5 27.44 -10.88 2.35
N ARG A 6 28.19 -11.00 3.45
CA ARG A 6 29.53 -11.67 3.52
C ARG A 6 29.89 -12.03 4.97
N GLY A 7 30.12 -13.33 5.23
CA GLY A 7 30.96 -13.93 6.31
C GLY A 7 30.66 -13.60 7.78
N LYS A 8 30.91 -14.57 8.66
CA LYS A 8 30.56 -14.57 10.10
C LYS A 8 31.01 -13.35 10.96
N VAL A 9 32.02 -12.61 10.58
CA VAL A 9 32.46 -11.39 11.30
C VAL A 9 31.57 -10.18 10.96
N LEU A 10 30.88 -10.25 9.82
CA LEU A 10 29.91 -9.25 9.36
C LEU A 10 28.51 -9.39 10.00
N GLU A 11 28.18 -10.51 10.64
CA GLU A 11 26.83 -10.76 11.18
C GLU A 11 26.36 -9.70 12.20
N ALA A 12 27.23 -9.23 13.08
CA ALA A 12 26.87 -8.19 14.05
C ALA A 12 26.68 -6.82 13.37
N ILE A 13 27.56 -6.49 12.41
CA ILE A 13 27.48 -5.24 11.64
C ILE A 13 26.29 -5.29 10.68
N GLU A 14 26.02 -6.45 10.07
CA GLU A 14 24.84 -6.66 9.21
C GLU A 14 23.54 -6.57 10.01
N LYS A 15 23.45 -7.23 11.17
CA LYS A 15 22.28 -7.10 12.07
C LYS A 15 22.04 -5.65 12.51
N PHE A 16 23.10 -4.94 12.88
CA PHE A 16 22.99 -3.53 13.24
C PHE A 16 22.56 -2.67 12.04
N SER A 17 23.08 -2.94 10.85
CA SER A 17 22.69 -2.26 9.61
C SER A 17 21.22 -2.51 9.26
N VAL A 18 20.73 -3.75 9.43
CA VAL A 18 19.31 -4.09 9.21
C VAL A 18 18.42 -3.33 10.19
N ILE A 19 18.76 -3.31 11.49
CA ILE A 19 17.98 -2.57 12.49
C ILE A 19 17.92 -1.08 12.16
N LYS A 20 19.04 -0.47 11.78
CA LYS A 20 19.09 0.94 11.37
C LYS A 20 18.30 1.22 10.11
N THR A 21 18.29 0.29 9.15
CA THR A 21 17.48 0.40 7.95
C THR A 21 15.98 0.34 8.28
N MET A 22 15.57 -0.56 9.16
CA MET A 22 14.17 -0.66 9.61
C MET A 22 13.74 0.62 10.35
N GLN A 23 14.55 1.14 11.27
CA GLN A 23 14.29 2.42 11.94
C GLN A 23 14.16 3.57 10.93
N ALA A 24 15.06 3.67 9.96
CA ALA A 24 15.01 4.70 8.93
C ALA A 24 13.72 4.62 8.08
N ILE A 25 13.23 3.40 7.81
CA ILE A 25 11.95 3.19 7.12
C ILE A 25 10.78 3.66 8.02
N GLU A 26 10.81 3.33 9.31
CA GLU A 26 9.76 3.74 10.25
C GLU A 26 9.70 5.26 10.44
N ASP A 27 10.83 5.94 10.43
CA ASP A 27 10.93 7.39 10.59
C ASP A 27 10.60 8.16 9.28
N ALA A 28 10.76 7.52 8.12
CA ALA A 28 10.52 8.14 6.83
C ALA A 28 9.04 8.31 6.52
N ASN A 29 8.68 9.36 5.79
CA ASN A 29 7.35 9.51 5.20
C ASN A 29 7.26 8.82 3.83
N VAL A 30 8.33 8.88 3.05
CA VAL A 30 8.47 8.26 1.73
C VAL A 30 9.78 7.49 1.68
N VAL A 31 9.73 6.28 1.17
CA VAL A 31 10.91 5.45 0.93
C VAL A 31 11.16 5.37 -0.57
N VAL A 32 12.41 5.55 -0.98
CA VAL A 32 12.87 5.23 -2.33
C VAL A 32 13.57 3.88 -2.28
N LEU A 33 12.98 2.87 -2.90
CA LEU A 33 13.56 1.53 -3.00
C LEU A 33 14.33 1.42 -4.32
N LEU A 34 15.65 1.19 -4.20
CA LEU A 34 16.55 1.06 -5.35
C LEU A 34 16.78 -0.41 -5.69
N PHE A 35 16.49 -0.76 -6.93
CA PHE A 35 16.92 -2.03 -7.54
C PHE A 35 18.10 -1.80 -8.49
N ASP A 36 18.95 -2.80 -8.62
CA ASP A 36 20.02 -2.83 -9.59
C ASP A 36 19.52 -3.51 -10.87
N ALA A 37 19.52 -2.80 -12.00
CA ALA A 37 19.01 -3.32 -13.27
C ALA A 37 19.83 -4.51 -13.81
N GLU A 38 21.11 -4.62 -13.44
CA GLU A 38 21.99 -5.73 -13.87
C GLU A 38 21.80 -6.99 -13.01
N GLN A 39 21.47 -6.83 -11.71
CA GLN A 39 21.32 -7.94 -10.78
C GLN A 39 19.86 -8.43 -10.67
N GLY A 40 18.92 -7.61 -11.14
CA GLY A 40 17.48 -7.88 -10.98
C GLY A 40 17.04 -7.77 -9.52
N ILE A 41 15.84 -8.28 -9.24
CA ILE A 41 15.25 -8.26 -7.89
C ILE A 41 15.67 -9.52 -7.15
N ALA A 42 16.38 -9.36 -6.03
CA ALA A 42 16.73 -10.43 -5.12
C ALA A 42 15.59 -10.69 -4.10
N GLU A 43 15.60 -11.86 -3.47
CA GLU A 43 14.65 -12.22 -2.39
C GLU A 43 14.70 -11.21 -1.22
N GLN A 44 15.90 -10.73 -0.91
CA GLN A 44 16.10 -9.72 0.13
C GLN A 44 15.42 -8.39 -0.19
N ASP A 45 15.41 -7.98 -1.47
CA ASP A 45 14.72 -6.77 -1.91
C ASP A 45 13.20 -6.91 -1.76
N ALA A 46 12.66 -8.10 -2.05
CA ALA A 46 11.24 -8.39 -1.86
C ALA A 46 10.84 -8.36 -0.38
N HIS A 47 11.68 -8.89 0.52
CA HIS A 47 11.46 -8.80 1.97
C HIS A 47 11.49 -7.35 2.46
N LEU A 48 12.44 -6.55 2.01
CA LEU A 48 12.54 -5.12 2.35
C LEU A 48 11.30 -4.35 1.86
N ALA A 49 10.86 -4.63 0.63
CA ALA A 49 9.64 -4.06 0.09
C ALA A 49 8.40 -4.44 0.91
N GLY A 50 8.29 -5.70 1.33
CA GLY A 50 7.24 -6.17 2.24
C GLY A 50 7.22 -5.39 3.56
N TYR A 51 8.38 -5.18 4.16
CA TYR A 51 8.51 -4.40 5.40
C TYR A 51 8.08 -2.94 5.22
N ILE A 52 8.45 -2.28 4.11
CA ILE A 52 8.02 -0.91 3.79
C ILE A 52 6.48 -0.83 3.73
N LEU A 53 5.84 -1.82 3.11
CA LEU A 53 4.38 -1.90 3.03
C LEU A 53 3.73 -2.11 4.40
N GLU A 54 4.30 -2.99 5.23
CA GLU A 54 3.82 -3.24 6.59
C GLU A 54 3.97 -2.00 7.46
N ALA A 55 5.07 -1.26 7.33
CA ALA A 55 5.28 0.04 7.97
C ALA A 55 4.30 1.12 7.47
N GLY A 56 3.65 0.87 6.32
CA GLY A 56 2.66 1.78 5.74
C GLY A 56 3.29 3.02 5.09
N ARG A 57 4.55 2.96 4.73
CA ARG A 57 5.25 4.11 4.15
C ARG A 57 4.94 4.29 2.67
N ALA A 58 4.88 5.54 2.23
CA ALA A 58 4.81 5.83 0.81
C ALA A 58 6.09 5.36 0.12
N LEU A 59 5.98 4.88 -1.12
CA LEU A 59 7.03 4.17 -1.82
C LEU A 59 7.17 4.67 -3.25
N VAL A 60 8.40 4.90 -3.66
CA VAL A 60 8.80 5.08 -5.06
C VAL A 60 9.87 4.06 -5.38
N VAL A 61 9.76 3.38 -6.51
CA VAL A 61 10.72 2.37 -6.97
C VAL A 61 11.66 2.99 -7.99
N ALA A 62 12.96 2.78 -7.83
CA ALA A 62 13.98 3.19 -8.77
C ALA A 62 14.81 1.99 -9.22
N VAL A 63 14.83 1.72 -10.53
CA VAL A 63 15.70 0.73 -11.17
C VAL A 63 16.92 1.47 -11.68
N ASN A 64 18.02 1.35 -10.95
CA ASN A 64 19.25 2.07 -11.21
C ASN A 64 20.19 1.31 -12.15
N LYS A 65 21.22 1.96 -12.66
CA LYS A 65 22.15 1.48 -13.68
C LYS A 65 21.48 1.21 -15.03
N TRP A 66 20.44 1.97 -15.37
CA TRP A 66 19.72 1.80 -16.63
C TRP A 66 20.59 2.11 -17.87
N ASP A 67 21.67 2.87 -17.68
CA ASP A 67 22.72 3.13 -18.67
C ASP A 67 23.53 1.88 -19.03
N ALA A 68 23.68 0.93 -18.12
CA ALA A 68 24.41 -0.32 -18.35
C ALA A 68 23.55 -1.39 -19.05
N VAL A 69 22.23 -1.25 -19.08
CA VAL A 69 21.32 -2.21 -19.69
C VAL A 69 21.23 -1.98 -21.21
N PRO A 70 21.66 -2.96 -22.05
CA PRO A 70 21.50 -2.89 -23.50
C PRO A 70 20.03 -2.69 -23.91
N ALA A 71 19.78 -1.92 -24.97
CA ALA A 71 18.43 -1.62 -25.42
C ALA A 71 17.59 -2.89 -25.70
N SER A 72 18.22 -3.94 -26.21
CA SER A 72 17.59 -5.25 -26.47
C SER A 72 17.09 -5.99 -25.22
N HIS A 73 17.63 -5.72 -24.05
CA HIS A 73 17.27 -6.40 -22.79
C HIS A 73 16.36 -5.57 -21.87
N ARG A 74 16.05 -4.32 -22.24
CA ARG A 74 15.27 -3.41 -21.39
C ARG A 74 13.86 -3.89 -21.12
N ASP A 75 13.23 -4.50 -22.13
CA ASP A 75 11.86 -4.98 -21.98
C ASP A 75 11.80 -6.26 -21.13
N ASP A 76 12.84 -7.11 -21.20
CA ASP A 76 12.96 -8.27 -20.31
C ASP A 76 13.12 -7.86 -18.84
N VAL A 77 13.95 -6.84 -18.57
CA VAL A 77 14.13 -6.29 -17.21
C VAL A 77 12.82 -5.71 -16.67
N LYS A 78 12.06 -4.99 -17.50
CA LYS A 78 10.72 -4.47 -17.11
C LYS A 78 9.75 -5.60 -16.80
N ALA A 79 9.67 -6.60 -17.68
CA ALA A 79 8.79 -7.75 -17.50
C ALA A 79 9.13 -8.55 -16.24
N ASP A 80 10.43 -8.72 -15.93
CA ASP A 80 10.89 -9.38 -14.70
C ASP A 80 10.51 -8.58 -13.46
N LEU A 81 10.66 -7.25 -13.50
CA LEU A 81 10.22 -6.34 -12.44
C LEU A 81 8.71 -6.45 -12.20
N ASP A 82 7.91 -6.36 -13.25
CA ASP A 82 6.44 -6.42 -13.17
C ASP A 82 5.98 -7.77 -12.60
N ARG A 83 6.66 -8.86 -12.94
CA ARG A 83 6.37 -10.19 -12.43
C ARG A 83 6.76 -10.36 -10.97
N LYS A 84 7.98 -9.96 -10.58
CA LYS A 84 8.53 -10.16 -9.22
C LYS A 84 8.03 -9.13 -8.21
N ALA A 85 7.72 -7.92 -8.67
CA ALA A 85 7.29 -6.80 -7.85
C ALA A 85 5.83 -6.38 -8.12
N ALA A 86 4.97 -7.29 -8.60
CA ALA A 86 3.56 -7.01 -8.89
C ALA A 86 2.81 -6.41 -7.67
N PHE A 87 3.21 -6.77 -6.45
CA PHE A 87 2.66 -6.22 -5.21
C PHE A 87 3.04 -4.75 -4.95
N LEU A 88 4.00 -4.21 -5.72
CA LEU A 88 4.41 -2.79 -5.73
C LEU A 88 3.76 -1.98 -6.85
N ALA A 89 2.77 -2.52 -7.57
CA ALA A 89 2.12 -1.85 -8.71
C ALA A 89 1.46 -0.50 -8.36
N PHE A 90 1.17 -0.23 -7.08
CA PHE A 90 0.67 1.07 -6.60
C PHE A 90 1.76 2.16 -6.58
N ALA A 91 3.06 1.77 -6.51
CA ALA A 91 4.20 2.67 -6.53
C ALA A 91 4.59 3.03 -7.97
N ARG A 92 5.18 4.21 -8.17
CA ARG A 92 5.75 4.57 -9.46
C ARG A 92 7.13 3.95 -9.62
N HIS A 93 7.37 3.35 -10.79
CA HIS A 93 8.65 2.79 -11.16
C HIS A 93 9.42 3.78 -12.05
N HIS A 94 10.68 4.03 -11.73
CA HIS A 94 11.59 4.89 -12.47
C HIS A 94 12.84 4.12 -12.88
N TYR A 95 13.17 4.19 -14.17
CA TYR A 95 14.41 3.63 -14.70
C TYR A 95 15.42 4.77 -14.77
N ILE A 96 16.47 4.70 -13.94
CA ILE A 96 17.41 5.81 -13.73
C ILE A 96 18.86 5.39 -13.96
N SER A 97 19.70 6.37 -14.27
CA SER A 97 21.14 6.28 -14.10
C SER A 97 21.57 7.33 -13.07
N ALA A 98 21.86 6.88 -11.85
CA ALA A 98 22.33 7.78 -10.81
C ALA A 98 23.69 8.41 -11.18
N ARG A 99 24.53 7.66 -11.92
CA ARG A 99 25.83 8.12 -12.41
C ARG A 99 25.71 9.30 -13.37
N GLU A 100 24.73 9.23 -14.28
CA GLU A 100 24.51 10.25 -15.32
C GLU A 100 23.46 11.29 -14.91
N GLY A 101 22.79 11.11 -13.77
CA GLY A 101 21.69 11.97 -13.34
C GLY A 101 20.39 11.77 -14.14
N ARG A 102 20.36 10.82 -15.10
CA ARG A 102 19.23 10.59 -15.97
C ARG A 102 18.06 9.95 -15.19
N GLY A 103 16.87 10.52 -15.33
CA GLY A 103 15.65 10.06 -14.65
C GLY A 103 15.51 10.53 -13.19
N VAL A 104 16.57 11.00 -12.55
CA VAL A 104 16.57 11.45 -11.14
C VAL A 104 15.59 12.59 -10.87
N PRO A 105 15.48 13.65 -11.70
CA PRO A 105 14.49 14.71 -11.46
C PRO A 105 13.04 14.19 -11.50
N SER A 106 12.75 13.20 -12.35
CA SER A 106 11.41 12.59 -12.41
C SER A 106 11.11 11.72 -11.20
N LEU A 107 12.11 10.99 -10.70
CA LEU A 107 12.05 10.24 -9.45
C LEU A 107 11.69 11.15 -8.27
N LEU A 108 12.40 12.27 -8.12
CA LEU A 108 12.16 13.21 -7.02
C LEU A 108 10.76 13.82 -7.07
N ARG A 109 10.27 14.21 -8.26
CA ARG A 109 8.85 14.64 -8.40
C ARG A 109 7.85 13.57 -7.99
N SER A 110 8.18 12.30 -8.19
CA SER A 110 7.32 11.20 -7.73
C SER A 110 7.38 11.00 -6.21
N VAL A 111 8.51 11.32 -5.57
CA VAL A 111 8.62 11.35 -4.10
C VAL A 111 7.68 12.42 -3.53
N ASP A 112 7.70 13.64 -4.09
CA ASP A 112 6.78 14.72 -3.68
C ASP A 112 5.31 14.32 -3.87
N GLY A 113 5.01 13.67 -5.01
CA GLY A 113 3.66 13.17 -5.29
C GLY A 113 3.21 12.06 -4.33
N ALA A 114 4.08 11.14 -3.97
CA ALA A 114 3.81 10.07 -3.01
C ALA A 114 3.61 10.63 -1.60
N TYR A 115 4.41 11.61 -1.20
CA TYR A 115 4.24 12.33 0.07
C TYR A 115 2.88 13.05 0.12
N ALA A 116 2.54 13.80 -0.93
CA ALA A 116 1.26 14.51 -1.01
C ALA A 116 0.07 13.54 -0.93
N ALA A 117 0.17 12.37 -1.58
CA ALA A 117 -0.85 11.32 -1.51
C ALA A 117 -0.96 10.72 -0.10
N ALA A 118 0.17 10.44 0.57
CA ALA A 118 0.19 9.91 1.94
C ALA A 118 -0.42 10.88 2.96
N MET A 119 -0.23 12.19 2.76
CA MET A 119 -0.73 13.26 3.63
C MET A 119 -2.07 13.83 3.17
N ALA A 120 -2.72 13.25 2.15
CA ALA A 120 -3.96 13.77 1.60
C ALA A 120 -5.09 13.81 2.63
N LYS A 121 -5.83 14.94 2.66
CA LYS A 121 -7.06 15.08 3.43
C LYS A 121 -8.25 14.67 2.56
N LEU A 122 -8.93 13.61 2.99
CA LEU A 122 -10.03 13.00 2.25
C LEU A 122 -11.37 13.40 2.87
N SER A 123 -12.23 14.07 2.10
CA SER A 123 -13.50 14.54 2.64
C SER A 123 -14.49 13.40 2.87
N THR A 124 -15.15 13.37 4.03
CA THR A 124 -16.12 12.36 4.42
C THR A 124 -17.28 12.20 3.41
N PRO A 125 -17.88 13.28 2.86
CA PRO A 125 -18.93 13.13 1.84
C PRO A 125 -18.41 12.44 0.57
N LYS A 126 -17.18 12.75 0.11
CA LYS A 126 -16.62 12.09 -1.07
C LYS A 126 -16.30 10.62 -0.76
N LEU A 127 -15.72 10.32 0.42
CA LEU A 127 -15.46 8.95 0.85
C LEU A 127 -16.74 8.10 0.90
N THR A 128 -17.82 8.63 1.48
CA THR A 128 -19.10 7.91 1.56
C THR A 128 -19.74 7.68 0.19
N ARG A 129 -19.67 8.65 -0.73
CA ARG A 129 -20.14 8.45 -2.11
C ARG A 129 -19.29 7.42 -2.86
N THR A 130 -17.98 7.46 -2.69
CA THR A 130 -17.07 6.46 -3.29
C THR A 130 -17.37 5.06 -2.76
N LEU A 131 -17.63 4.93 -1.44
CA LEU A 131 -18.05 3.65 -0.85
C LEU A 131 -19.33 3.13 -1.47
N ALA A 132 -20.35 3.99 -1.63
CA ALA A 132 -21.60 3.60 -2.26
C ALA A 132 -21.39 3.13 -3.71
N ALA A 133 -20.56 3.83 -4.49
CA ALA A 133 -20.21 3.43 -5.85
C ALA A 133 -19.46 2.09 -5.90
N ALA A 134 -18.52 1.86 -4.98
CA ALA A 134 -17.82 0.58 -4.87
C ALA A 134 -18.79 -0.58 -4.58
N VAL A 135 -19.70 -0.39 -3.63
CA VAL A 135 -20.71 -1.40 -3.28
C VAL A 135 -21.69 -1.66 -4.43
N MET A 136 -22.06 -0.63 -5.19
CA MET A 136 -22.90 -0.79 -6.39
C MET A 136 -22.19 -1.60 -7.47
N ARG A 137 -20.90 -1.35 -7.70
CA ARG A 137 -20.11 -2.07 -8.71
C ARG A 137 -19.88 -3.52 -8.31
N GLN A 138 -19.56 -3.76 -7.04
CA GLN A 138 -19.35 -5.10 -6.49
C GLN A 138 -19.86 -5.14 -5.06
N GLN A 139 -20.94 -5.88 -4.85
CA GLN A 139 -21.50 -6.06 -3.51
C GLN A 139 -20.62 -6.98 -2.66
N PRO A 140 -20.53 -6.73 -1.33
CA PRO A 140 -19.81 -7.64 -0.44
C PRO A 140 -20.43 -9.05 -0.50
N PRO A 141 -19.60 -10.11 -0.43
CA PRO A 141 -20.10 -11.47 -0.43
C PRO A 141 -21.01 -11.73 0.79
N ARG A 142 -21.94 -12.67 0.66
CA ARG A 142 -22.77 -13.12 1.78
C ARG A 142 -21.89 -13.82 2.82
N ALA A 143 -22.19 -13.59 4.09
CA ALA A 143 -21.55 -14.25 5.21
C ALA A 143 -22.65 -14.81 6.13
N GLY A 144 -22.79 -16.12 6.17
CA GLY A 144 -23.89 -16.78 6.88
C GLY A 144 -25.27 -16.37 6.34
N MET A 145 -26.20 -16.06 7.24
CA MET A 145 -27.58 -15.68 6.87
C MET A 145 -27.72 -14.23 6.38
N GLY A 146 -26.66 -13.45 6.31
CA GLY A 146 -26.72 -12.04 5.95
C GLY A 146 -25.64 -11.57 4.99
N ARG A 147 -25.83 -10.36 4.47
CA ARG A 147 -24.80 -9.66 3.70
C ARG A 147 -24.32 -8.47 4.52
N PRO A 148 -22.98 -8.25 4.62
CA PRO A 148 -22.44 -7.07 5.28
C PRO A 148 -23.02 -5.80 4.66
N LYS A 149 -23.40 -4.83 5.50
CA LYS A 149 -23.91 -3.53 5.06
C LYS A 149 -22.90 -2.45 5.39
N LEU A 150 -22.23 -1.91 4.37
CA LEU A 150 -21.32 -0.78 4.49
C LEU A 150 -22.16 0.49 4.37
N ARG A 151 -22.12 1.39 5.38
CA ARG A 151 -23.03 2.55 5.46
C ARG A 151 -22.36 3.86 5.11
N TYR A 152 -21.23 4.16 5.75
CA TYR A 152 -20.47 5.38 5.49
C TYR A 152 -18.99 5.16 5.77
N ALA A 153 -18.17 6.08 5.24
CA ALA A 153 -16.74 6.05 5.40
C ALA A 153 -16.21 7.44 5.76
N HIS A 154 -15.19 7.49 6.62
CA HIS A 154 -14.44 8.69 6.94
C HIS A 154 -12.96 8.39 7.03
N GLN A 155 -12.12 9.43 6.96
CA GLN A 155 -10.69 9.29 7.15
C GLN A 155 -10.36 9.15 8.64
N GLY A 156 -9.64 8.09 9.01
CA GLY A 156 -9.20 7.80 10.37
C GLY A 156 -7.75 8.18 10.65
N GLY A 157 -6.96 8.44 9.60
CA GLY A 157 -5.54 8.77 9.73
C GLY A 157 -4.89 9.09 8.39
N GLN A 158 -3.63 9.53 8.47
CA GLN A 158 -2.76 9.83 7.34
C GLN A 158 -1.43 9.08 7.53
N ASN A 159 -0.68 8.91 6.46
CA ASN A 159 0.65 8.29 6.42
C ASN A 159 0.75 6.91 7.13
N PRO A 160 0.06 5.88 6.62
CA PRO A 160 -0.69 5.86 5.36
C PRO A 160 -2.13 6.37 5.53
N PRO A 161 -2.81 6.76 4.43
CA PRO A 161 -4.22 7.06 4.49
C PRO A 161 -5.01 5.88 5.05
N LEU A 162 -5.76 6.12 6.14
CA LEU A 162 -6.62 5.14 6.78
C LEU A 162 -8.08 5.52 6.56
N ILE A 163 -8.85 4.65 5.94
CA ILE A 163 -10.29 4.82 5.76
C ILE A 163 -11.02 3.92 6.75
N VAL A 164 -11.84 4.53 7.60
CA VAL A 164 -12.70 3.81 8.53
C VAL A 164 -14.09 3.67 7.91
N ILE A 165 -14.54 2.43 7.73
CA ILE A 165 -15.84 2.10 7.16
C ILE A 165 -16.74 1.57 8.27
N HIS A 166 -17.90 2.22 8.44
CA HIS A 166 -18.93 1.84 9.41
C HIS A 166 -20.07 1.08 8.77
N GLY A 167 -20.60 0.12 9.52
CA GLY A 167 -21.70 -0.70 9.02
C GLY A 167 -22.09 -1.83 9.98
N SER A 168 -22.78 -2.83 9.46
CA SER A 168 -23.21 -4.02 10.19
C SER A 168 -22.65 -5.29 9.56
N ALA A 169 -22.35 -6.30 10.39
CA ALA A 169 -21.77 -7.60 10.00
C ALA A 169 -20.42 -7.49 9.27
N LEU A 170 -19.62 -6.45 9.57
CA LEU A 170 -18.36 -6.16 8.87
C LEU A 170 -17.22 -7.11 9.24
N SER A 171 -17.32 -7.85 10.35
CA SER A 171 -16.34 -8.86 10.77
C SER A 171 -16.18 -10.02 9.77
N HIS A 172 -17.17 -10.21 8.92
CA HIS A 172 -17.19 -11.29 7.92
C HIS A 172 -16.74 -10.86 6.52
N ILE A 173 -16.22 -9.64 6.38
CA ILE A 173 -15.70 -9.17 5.09
C ILE A 173 -14.37 -9.87 4.80
N PRO A 174 -14.27 -10.63 3.70
CA PRO A 174 -13.04 -11.34 3.36
C PRO A 174 -11.94 -10.38 2.91
N ALA A 175 -10.68 -10.81 3.05
CA ALA A 175 -9.51 -10.02 2.67
C ALA A 175 -9.52 -9.62 1.17
N THR A 176 -10.09 -10.45 0.30
CA THR A 176 -10.24 -10.15 -1.13
C THR A 176 -11.13 -8.95 -1.37
N TYR A 177 -12.25 -8.85 -0.65
CA TYR A 177 -13.15 -7.70 -0.77
C TYR A 177 -12.54 -6.43 -0.15
N ARG A 178 -11.76 -6.56 0.93
CA ARG A 178 -10.98 -5.45 1.48
C ARG A 178 -10.00 -4.89 0.45
N ARG A 179 -9.24 -5.77 -0.24
CA ARG A 179 -8.31 -5.37 -1.30
C ARG A 179 -9.02 -4.68 -2.47
N TYR A 180 -10.20 -5.18 -2.85
CA TYR A 180 -11.03 -4.52 -3.85
C TYR A 180 -11.38 -3.08 -3.45
N LEU A 181 -11.83 -2.88 -2.20
CA LEU A 181 -12.14 -1.53 -1.69
C LEU A 181 -10.89 -0.64 -1.64
N GLU A 182 -9.76 -1.16 -1.14
CA GLU A 182 -8.49 -0.43 -1.10
C GLU A 182 -8.09 0.06 -2.49
N HIS A 183 -8.17 -0.81 -3.50
CA HIS A 183 -7.88 -0.46 -4.88
C HIS A 183 -8.87 0.59 -5.41
N PHE A 184 -10.17 0.38 -5.20
CA PHE A 184 -11.22 1.29 -5.65
C PHE A 184 -11.06 2.70 -5.07
N PHE A 185 -10.78 2.81 -3.77
CA PHE A 185 -10.50 4.09 -3.12
C PHE A 185 -9.20 4.72 -3.60
N SER A 186 -8.14 3.94 -3.74
CA SER A 186 -6.85 4.42 -4.23
C SER A 186 -6.98 5.05 -5.63
N GLU A 187 -7.72 4.42 -6.53
CA GLU A 187 -8.01 4.98 -7.86
C GLU A 187 -8.86 6.26 -7.79
N ALA A 188 -9.98 6.20 -7.04
CA ALA A 188 -10.93 7.32 -6.96
C ALA A 188 -10.33 8.60 -6.35
N PHE A 189 -9.33 8.46 -5.48
CA PHE A 189 -8.63 9.56 -4.82
C PHE A 189 -7.22 9.80 -5.37
N GLN A 190 -6.80 9.04 -6.39
CA GLN A 190 -5.49 9.13 -7.03
C GLN A 190 -4.32 9.00 -6.03
N LEU A 191 -4.46 8.09 -5.07
CA LEU A 191 -3.46 7.84 -4.03
C LEU A 191 -2.33 6.96 -4.58
N ARG A 192 -1.50 7.53 -5.45
CA ARG A 192 -0.37 6.83 -6.05
C ARG A 192 0.87 6.93 -5.17
N GLY A 193 1.60 5.83 -5.05
CA GLY A 193 2.83 5.77 -4.28
C GLY A 193 2.62 5.68 -2.77
N THR A 194 1.40 5.51 -2.29
CA THR A 194 1.12 5.27 -0.87
C THR A 194 0.18 4.07 -0.71
N PRO A 195 0.44 3.17 0.25
CA PRO A 195 -0.53 2.14 0.58
C PRO A 195 -1.75 2.78 1.25
N LEU A 196 -2.93 2.20 1.00
CA LEU A 196 -4.17 2.59 1.65
C LEU A 196 -4.58 1.50 2.63
N ARG A 197 -5.01 1.89 3.82
CA ARG A 197 -5.54 0.95 4.82
C ARG A 197 -7.04 1.15 5.03
N ILE A 198 -7.76 0.05 5.19
CA ILE A 198 -9.18 0.06 5.55
C ILE A 198 -9.37 -0.60 6.90
N GLN A 199 -10.05 0.11 7.79
CA GLN A 199 -10.54 -0.40 9.06
C GLN A 199 -12.06 -0.50 9.03
N PHE A 200 -12.59 -1.67 9.39
CA PHE A 200 -14.03 -1.87 9.55
C PHE A 200 -14.42 -1.66 11.02
N LYS A 201 -15.45 -0.83 11.25
CA LYS A 201 -16.06 -0.64 12.57
C LYS A 201 -17.52 -1.05 12.52
N THR A 202 -17.85 -2.13 13.19
CA THR A 202 -19.24 -2.53 13.42
C THR A 202 -19.76 -1.69 14.58
N GLY A 203 -20.78 -0.86 14.33
CA GLY A 203 -21.47 -0.16 15.43
C GLY A 203 -22.15 -1.18 16.34
N ALA A 204 -22.07 -1.00 17.66
CA ALA A 204 -22.98 -1.71 18.56
C ALA A 204 -24.41 -1.44 18.12
N ASN A 205 -25.23 -2.49 17.96
CA ASN A 205 -26.64 -2.31 17.67
C ASN A 205 -27.29 -1.70 18.92
N PRO A 206 -27.69 -0.42 18.92
CA PRO A 206 -28.28 0.21 20.10
C PRO A 206 -29.61 -0.43 20.53
N TYR A 207 -30.12 -1.37 19.72
CA TYR A 207 -31.34 -2.12 19.97
C TYR A 207 -31.08 -3.62 20.20
N ALA A 208 -29.82 -4.06 20.34
CA ALA A 208 -29.50 -5.48 20.57
C ALA A 208 -30.13 -5.99 21.87
N ASP A 209 -30.21 -5.14 22.88
CA ASP A 209 -30.75 -5.45 24.20
C ASP A 209 -32.20 -4.95 24.41
N ALA A 210 -32.87 -4.44 23.37
CA ALA A 210 -34.27 -4.04 23.49
C ALA A 210 -35.14 -5.30 23.68
N PRO A 211 -35.94 -5.42 24.77
CA PRO A 211 -36.78 -6.57 24.99
C PRO A 211 -37.76 -6.72 23.81
N LYS A 212 -37.77 -7.94 23.22
CA LYS A 212 -38.72 -8.26 22.14
C LYS A 212 -40.14 -7.94 22.63
N ARG A 213 -40.78 -6.91 22.06
CA ARG A 213 -42.19 -6.63 22.32
C ARG A 213 -42.99 -7.90 22.06
N ARG A 214 -43.59 -8.46 23.10
CA ARG A 214 -44.56 -9.58 22.95
C ARG A 214 -45.70 -9.12 22.03
N PRO A 215 -46.11 -9.94 21.06
CA PRO A 215 -47.27 -9.62 20.27
C PRO A 215 -48.49 -9.49 21.20
N ARG A 216 -49.22 -8.37 21.07
CA ARG A 216 -50.53 -8.24 21.70
C ARG A 216 -51.48 -9.29 21.09
N ARG A 217 -52.04 -10.15 21.93
CA ARG A 217 -53.18 -10.98 21.58
C ARG A 217 -54.43 -10.13 21.39
#